data_4ee530dc8e385523b3ebb1035dde3835
#
_entry.id   4ee530dc8e385523b3ebb1035dde3835
#
_cell.length_a   1.000
_cell.length_b   1.000
_cell.length_c   1.000
_cell.angle_alpha   90.00
_cell.angle_beta   90.00
_cell.angle_gamma   90.00
#
_symmetry.space_group_name_H-M   'P 1'
#
loop_
_entity.id
_entity.type
_entity.pdbx_description
1 polymer ?
#
loop_
_entity_poly.entity_id
_entity_poly.type
_entity_poly.pdbx_seq_one_letter_code
_entity_poly.pdbx_strand_id
1 'polypeptide(L)'
;QQHDHEHMEHKGHQQHDHEHMEHGGHQQHDHGHSGHGGHAGHHAHMVEDFKKRFWIALVLAIPIVFLSEMTQMLFGYHLDFSGQGTLLFILSTILFVYGGKPFLEGAWDELKNRAPGMMMLISLAIVTAYVYSSLTVFFIDGRDFFMELATLIVIMLLGHWIEMKSIMGASKALEELIKLMPKEAHKIDSKGNIVNVSVEDLHPGDKILVKPGEKIPIDGSIFEGESTVDESMLTGESVPVEKKPGME
;
A
#
# COMPACT_ATOMS: atom_id res chain seq x y z
N GLN A 1 17.03 31.44 69.73
CA GLN A 1 16.81 30.01 69.55
C GLN A 1 17.35 29.62 68.21
N GLN A 2 18.52 29.01 68.22
CA GLN A 2 19.25 28.44 67.11
C GLN A 2 18.57 27.14 66.69
N HIS A 3 18.44 26.93 65.37
CA HIS A 3 18.25 25.63 64.81
C HIS A 3 19.30 25.40 63.74
N ASP A 4 20.14 24.40 64.04
CA ASP A 4 21.15 23.83 63.15
C ASP A 4 20.51 23.13 61.96
N HIS A 5 21.05 23.36 60.77
CA HIS A 5 20.78 22.55 59.59
C HIS A 5 21.96 21.62 59.31
N GLU A 6 21.76 20.37 59.59
CA GLU A 6 22.66 19.27 59.20
C GLU A 6 22.61 19.06 57.68
N HIS A 7 23.78 19.08 57.07
CA HIS A 7 24.05 18.67 55.72
C HIS A 7 24.02 17.14 55.63
N MET A 8 23.06 16.57 54.84
CA MET A 8 23.16 15.20 54.37
C MET A 8 23.70 15.18 52.94
N GLU A 9 24.93 14.68 52.80
CA GLU A 9 25.52 14.27 51.53
C GLU A 9 24.79 13.04 50.97
N HIS A 10 24.15 13.14 49.83
CA HIS A 10 23.76 11.98 49.06
C HIS A 10 24.73 11.80 47.87
N LYS A 11 25.71 10.89 48.09
CA LYS A 11 26.45 10.20 47.05
C LYS A 11 25.56 9.08 46.50
N GLY A 12 25.40 8.98 45.18
CA GLY A 12 24.78 7.83 44.54
C GLY A 12 24.36 8.12 43.09
N HIS A 13 25.32 8.43 42.25
CA HIS A 13 25.08 8.33 40.78
C HIS A 13 25.14 6.85 40.41
N GLN A 14 24.00 6.22 40.23
CA GLN A 14 23.89 4.98 39.45
C GLN A 14 23.89 5.34 37.98
N GLN A 15 24.96 5.00 37.30
CA GLN A 15 25.06 4.91 35.85
C GLN A 15 24.04 3.87 35.36
N HIS A 16 23.02 4.31 34.66
CA HIS A 16 22.22 3.43 33.83
C HIS A 16 22.93 3.31 32.47
N ASP A 17 23.57 2.16 32.27
CA ASP A 17 24.02 1.69 30.98
C ASP A 17 22.80 1.51 30.09
N HIS A 18 22.63 2.39 29.13
CA HIS A 18 21.71 2.20 28.03
C HIS A 18 22.37 1.24 27.02
N GLU A 19 22.03 -0.03 27.12
CA GLU A 19 22.27 -0.97 26.05
C GLU A 19 21.58 -0.46 24.79
N HIS A 20 22.39 -0.03 23.82
CA HIS A 20 21.98 0.24 22.47
C HIS A 20 21.51 -1.08 21.86
N MET A 21 20.19 -1.29 21.77
CA MET A 21 19.64 -2.28 20.86
C MET A 21 19.97 -1.82 19.43
N GLU A 22 20.93 -2.49 18.83
CA GLU A 22 21.17 -2.46 17.41
C GLU A 22 19.89 -2.88 16.68
N HIS A 23 19.17 -1.91 16.14
CA HIS A 23 18.13 -2.17 15.14
C HIS A 23 18.83 -2.73 13.92
N GLY A 24 18.66 -4.04 13.74
CA GLY A 24 19.11 -4.80 12.60
C GLY A 24 18.80 -4.11 11.28
N GLY A 25 19.81 -4.12 10.42
CA GLY A 25 19.90 -3.43 9.16
C GLY A 25 18.67 -3.57 8.28
N HIS A 26 18.13 -2.44 7.88
CA HIS A 26 17.35 -2.34 6.66
C HIS A 26 18.27 -2.75 5.51
N GLN A 27 18.09 -3.96 4.99
CA GLN A 27 18.64 -4.32 3.70
C GLN A 27 18.03 -3.38 2.67
N GLN A 28 18.80 -2.38 2.28
CA GLN A 28 18.58 -1.62 1.06
C GLN A 28 18.60 -2.62 -0.10
N HIS A 29 17.41 -2.99 -0.57
CA HIS A 29 17.28 -3.57 -1.89
C HIS A 29 17.60 -2.49 -2.89
N ASP A 30 18.81 -2.57 -3.42
CA ASP A 30 19.29 -1.79 -4.55
C ASP A 30 18.44 -2.17 -5.78
N HIS A 31 17.33 -1.46 -5.95
CA HIS A 31 16.51 -1.54 -7.14
C HIS A 31 17.13 -0.62 -8.17
N GLY A 32 17.99 -1.21 -9.02
CA GLY A 32 18.50 -0.54 -10.19
C GLY A 32 17.39 0.20 -10.94
N HIS A 33 17.57 1.51 -11.05
CA HIS A 33 16.71 2.41 -11.82
C HIS A 33 16.76 2.06 -13.30
N SER A 34 15.82 1.22 -13.74
CA SER A 34 15.53 1.05 -15.15
C SER A 34 14.03 1.19 -15.40
N GLY A 35 13.63 2.33 -15.92
CA GLY A 35 12.38 2.55 -16.64
C GLY A 35 11.13 2.80 -15.80
N HIS A 36 10.84 4.05 -15.46
CA HIS A 36 9.60 4.50 -14.80
C HIS A 36 8.28 4.22 -15.57
N GLY A 37 8.32 3.54 -16.73
CA GLY A 37 7.12 3.19 -17.51
C GLY A 37 6.48 1.85 -17.18
N GLY A 38 7.19 0.92 -16.50
CA GLY A 38 6.75 -0.46 -16.30
C GLY A 38 5.84 -0.69 -15.07
N HIS A 39 6.03 0.05 -14.01
CA HIS A 39 5.33 -0.21 -12.75
C HIS A 39 3.86 0.22 -12.75
N ALA A 40 3.51 1.35 -13.34
CA ALA A 40 2.12 1.83 -13.44
C ALA A 40 1.23 0.88 -14.28
N GLY A 41 1.76 0.29 -15.34
CA GLY A 41 1.06 -0.69 -16.16
C GLY A 41 0.76 -2.00 -15.43
N HIS A 42 1.69 -2.51 -14.63
CA HIS A 42 1.52 -3.75 -13.88
C HIS A 42 0.43 -3.62 -12.80
N HIS A 43 0.40 -2.52 -12.07
CA HIS A 43 -0.62 -2.27 -11.05
C HIS A 43 -2.02 -2.07 -11.64
N ALA A 44 -2.14 -1.44 -12.81
CA ALA A 44 -3.42 -1.26 -13.49
C ALA A 44 -4.03 -2.62 -13.90
N HIS A 45 -3.23 -3.54 -14.43
CA HIS A 45 -3.68 -4.89 -14.77
C HIS A 45 -4.12 -5.68 -13.53
N MET A 46 -3.44 -5.55 -12.40
CA MET A 46 -3.82 -6.22 -11.16
C MET A 46 -5.20 -5.76 -10.64
N VAL A 47 -5.47 -4.44 -10.67
CA VAL A 47 -6.78 -3.90 -10.25
C VAL A 47 -7.91 -4.43 -11.14
N GLU A 48 -7.68 -4.49 -12.45
CA GLU A 48 -8.67 -4.99 -13.39
C GLU A 48 -8.91 -6.49 -13.22
N ASP A 49 -7.87 -7.26 -12.93
CA ASP A 49 -7.97 -8.70 -12.66
C ASP A 49 -8.77 -8.98 -11.37
N PHE A 50 -8.47 -8.27 -10.26
CA PHE A 50 -9.26 -8.40 -9.03
C PHE A 50 -10.72 -8.00 -9.22
N LYS A 51 -11.00 -6.92 -9.94
CA LYS A 51 -12.35 -6.49 -10.28
C LYS A 51 -13.11 -7.56 -11.08
N LYS A 52 -12.49 -8.13 -12.09
CA LYS A 52 -13.07 -9.18 -12.92
C LYS A 52 -13.35 -10.44 -12.11
N ARG A 53 -12.38 -10.87 -11.29
CA ARG A 53 -12.52 -12.03 -10.40
C ARG A 53 -13.64 -11.82 -9.38
N PHE A 54 -13.73 -10.63 -8.81
CA PHE A 54 -14.81 -10.29 -7.88
C PHE A 54 -16.19 -10.48 -8.49
N TRP A 55 -16.45 -9.93 -9.69
CA TRP A 55 -17.77 -10.07 -10.31
C TRP A 55 -18.11 -11.50 -10.69
N ILE A 56 -17.15 -12.27 -11.18
CA ILE A 56 -17.34 -13.69 -11.50
C ILE A 56 -17.58 -14.48 -10.22
N ALA A 57 -16.78 -14.25 -9.19
CA ALA A 57 -16.95 -14.91 -7.89
C ALA A 57 -18.29 -14.57 -7.24
N LEU A 58 -18.75 -13.33 -7.35
CA LEU A 58 -20.05 -12.89 -6.83
C LEU A 58 -21.18 -13.64 -7.52
N VAL A 59 -21.15 -13.75 -8.86
CA VAL A 59 -22.17 -14.51 -9.61
C VAL A 59 -22.18 -15.98 -9.22
N LEU A 60 -21.01 -16.58 -9.01
CA LEU A 60 -20.91 -17.99 -8.56
C LEU A 60 -21.34 -18.16 -7.10
N ALA A 61 -21.11 -17.18 -6.25
CA ALA A 61 -21.48 -17.24 -4.83
C ALA A 61 -23.01 -17.16 -4.62
N ILE A 62 -23.75 -16.45 -5.46
CA ILE A 62 -25.22 -16.33 -5.34
C ILE A 62 -25.90 -17.71 -5.24
N PRO A 63 -25.74 -18.64 -6.19
CA PRO A 63 -26.37 -19.94 -6.09
C PRO A 63 -25.85 -20.78 -4.89
N ILE A 64 -24.57 -20.64 -4.52
CA ILE A 64 -24.00 -21.34 -3.35
C ILE A 64 -24.71 -20.88 -2.08
N VAL A 65 -24.81 -19.56 -1.88
CA VAL A 65 -25.49 -18.97 -0.72
C VAL A 65 -26.97 -19.38 -0.70
N PHE A 66 -27.64 -19.34 -1.86
CA PHE A 66 -29.08 -19.66 -1.94
C PHE A 66 -29.36 -21.11 -1.69
N LEU A 67 -28.47 -22.04 -2.07
CA LEU A 67 -28.60 -23.48 -1.86
C LEU A 67 -28.10 -23.92 -0.47
N SER A 68 -27.38 -23.10 0.27
CA SER A 68 -26.85 -23.46 1.59
C SER A 68 -27.97 -23.69 2.60
N GLU A 69 -27.87 -24.77 3.39
CA GLU A 69 -28.81 -25.11 4.46
C GLU A 69 -29.00 -23.98 5.47
N MET A 70 -27.93 -23.25 5.77
CA MET A 70 -27.96 -22.11 6.71
C MET A 70 -28.85 -20.98 6.20
N THR A 71 -28.75 -20.64 4.92
CA THR A 71 -29.61 -19.65 4.29
C THR A 71 -31.06 -20.10 4.23
N GLN A 72 -31.31 -21.36 3.91
CA GLN A 72 -32.63 -21.95 3.88
C GLN A 72 -33.30 -21.90 5.26
N MET A 73 -32.54 -22.22 6.31
CA MET A 73 -33.02 -22.15 7.69
C MET A 73 -33.34 -20.70 8.11
N LEU A 74 -32.51 -19.73 7.72
CA LEU A 74 -32.70 -18.31 8.07
C LEU A 74 -33.92 -17.69 7.39
N PHE A 75 -34.18 -18.04 6.12
CA PHE A 75 -35.30 -17.50 5.33
C PHE A 75 -36.54 -18.39 5.32
N GLY A 76 -36.51 -19.54 5.99
CA GLY A 76 -37.65 -20.42 6.17
C GLY A 76 -38.13 -21.13 4.89
N TYR A 77 -37.25 -21.36 3.91
CA TYR A 77 -37.56 -22.18 2.73
C TYR A 77 -36.73 -23.45 2.75
N HIS A 78 -37.23 -24.47 2.08
CA HIS A 78 -36.56 -25.77 1.95
C HIS A 78 -36.49 -26.17 0.47
N LEU A 79 -35.27 -26.42 0.01
CA LEU A 79 -34.96 -26.86 -1.34
C LEU A 79 -34.16 -28.16 -1.23
N ASP A 80 -34.84 -29.25 -0.90
CA ASP A 80 -34.21 -30.58 -0.85
C ASP A 80 -34.38 -31.31 -2.17
N PHE A 81 -33.28 -31.49 -2.88
CA PHE A 81 -33.23 -32.35 -4.05
C PHE A 81 -32.02 -33.27 -4.00
N SER A 82 -32.23 -34.50 -4.58
CA SER A 82 -31.13 -35.46 -4.64
C SER A 82 -29.96 -34.90 -5.43
N GLY A 83 -28.78 -34.71 -4.77
CA GLY A 83 -27.56 -34.17 -5.38
C GLY A 83 -27.24 -32.71 -5.04
N GLN A 84 -28.00 -32.07 -4.15
CA GLN A 84 -27.72 -30.68 -3.70
C GLN A 84 -26.29 -30.52 -3.20
N GLY A 85 -25.80 -31.39 -2.32
CA GLY A 85 -24.44 -31.37 -1.80
C GLY A 85 -23.39 -31.51 -2.91
N THR A 86 -23.62 -32.36 -3.90
CA THR A 86 -22.72 -32.51 -5.06
C THR A 86 -22.68 -31.23 -5.92
N LEU A 87 -23.83 -30.59 -6.13
CA LEU A 87 -23.92 -29.33 -6.87
C LEU A 87 -23.18 -28.20 -6.12
N LEU A 88 -23.39 -28.08 -4.81
CA LEU A 88 -22.67 -27.15 -3.96
C LEU A 88 -21.16 -27.38 -4.02
N PHE A 89 -20.72 -28.65 -3.93
CA PHE A 89 -19.31 -29.00 -4.07
C PHE A 89 -18.72 -28.55 -5.41
N ILE A 90 -19.41 -28.80 -6.53
CA ILE A 90 -18.93 -28.41 -7.87
C ILE A 90 -18.81 -26.88 -7.99
N LEU A 91 -19.87 -26.15 -7.61
CA LEU A 91 -19.87 -24.68 -7.66
C LEU A 91 -18.78 -24.07 -6.77
N SER A 92 -18.65 -24.61 -5.55
CA SER A 92 -17.65 -24.15 -4.60
C SER A 92 -16.22 -24.48 -5.03
N THR A 93 -16.03 -25.62 -5.72
CA THR A 93 -14.73 -25.97 -6.32
C THR A 93 -14.33 -24.97 -7.40
N ILE A 94 -15.25 -24.62 -8.29
CA ILE A 94 -15.00 -23.61 -9.33
C ILE A 94 -14.65 -22.25 -8.68
N LEU A 95 -15.42 -21.86 -7.67
CA LEU A 95 -15.19 -20.63 -6.93
C LEU A 95 -13.85 -20.64 -6.20
N PHE A 96 -13.51 -21.74 -5.51
CA PHE A 96 -12.25 -21.90 -4.80
C PHE A 96 -11.05 -21.82 -5.73
N VAL A 97 -11.07 -22.55 -6.86
CA VAL A 97 -9.97 -22.53 -7.83
C VAL A 97 -9.84 -21.20 -8.53
N TYR A 98 -10.93 -20.58 -8.95
CA TYR A 98 -10.90 -19.34 -9.71
C TYR A 98 -10.74 -18.11 -8.80
N GLY A 99 -11.59 -17.97 -7.78
CA GLY A 99 -11.61 -16.83 -6.86
C GLY A 99 -10.53 -16.91 -5.78
N GLY A 100 -10.21 -18.12 -5.31
CA GLY A 100 -9.18 -18.37 -4.30
C GLY A 100 -7.75 -18.29 -4.81
N LYS A 101 -7.54 -18.44 -6.14
CA LYS A 101 -6.20 -18.49 -6.75
C LYS A 101 -5.24 -17.39 -6.28
N PRO A 102 -5.58 -16.09 -6.31
CA PRO A 102 -4.65 -15.04 -5.91
C PRO A 102 -4.22 -15.14 -4.44
N PHE A 103 -5.10 -15.63 -3.56
CA PHE A 103 -4.77 -15.83 -2.15
C PHE A 103 -3.84 -17.01 -1.96
N LEU A 104 -4.07 -18.12 -2.68
CA LEU A 104 -3.22 -19.32 -2.62
C LEU A 104 -1.81 -19.02 -3.16
N GLU A 105 -1.71 -18.29 -4.27
CA GLU A 105 -0.44 -17.87 -4.84
C GLU A 105 0.30 -16.92 -3.90
N GLY A 106 -0.38 -15.91 -3.36
CA GLY A 106 0.19 -14.99 -2.39
C GLY A 106 0.65 -15.68 -1.10
N ALA A 107 -0.12 -16.62 -0.59
CA ALA A 107 0.27 -17.43 0.58
C ALA A 107 1.51 -18.28 0.31
N TRP A 108 1.63 -18.84 -0.89
CA TRP A 108 2.82 -19.59 -1.29
C TRP A 108 4.07 -18.71 -1.33
N ASP A 109 3.94 -17.49 -1.85
CA ASP A 109 5.04 -16.51 -1.89
C ASP A 109 5.44 -16.04 -0.48
N GLU A 110 4.46 -15.75 0.40
CA GLU A 110 4.72 -15.44 1.80
C GLU A 110 5.44 -16.58 2.53
N LEU A 111 5.01 -17.81 2.30
CA LEU A 111 5.63 -19.00 2.91
C LEU A 111 7.07 -19.19 2.41
N LYS A 112 7.29 -19.05 1.11
CA LYS A 112 8.62 -19.18 0.49
C LYS A 112 9.59 -18.12 1.01
N ASN A 113 9.11 -16.90 1.20
CA ASN A 113 9.90 -15.79 1.72
C ASN A 113 10.03 -15.82 3.26
N ARG A 114 9.44 -16.80 3.94
CA ARG A 114 9.39 -16.92 5.42
C ARG A 114 8.83 -15.67 6.11
N ALA A 115 7.97 -14.95 5.45
CA ALA A 115 7.31 -13.75 5.96
C ALA A 115 5.78 -13.98 5.93
N PRO A 116 5.22 -14.72 6.90
CA PRO A 116 3.80 -15.00 6.96
C PRO A 116 3.01 -13.71 7.11
N GLY A 117 2.05 -13.50 6.23
CA GLY A 117 1.23 -12.30 6.16
C GLY A 117 -0.26 -12.61 6.02
N MET A 118 -0.99 -11.66 5.49
CA MET A 118 -2.44 -11.72 5.36
C MET A 118 -2.90 -12.81 4.37
N MET A 119 -2.17 -13.01 3.26
CA MET A 119 -2.54 -13.99 2.24
C MET A 119 -2.49 -15.42 2.79
N MET A 120 -1.52 -15.71 3.66
CA MET A 120 -1.42 -17.02 4.32
C MET A 120 -2.60 -17.31 5.24
N LEU A 121 -3.05 -16.31 6.02
CA LEU A 121 -4.21 -16.48 6.91
C LEU A 121 -5.51 -16.71 6.12
N ILE A 122 -5.72 -15.93 5.06
CA ILE A 122 -6.89 -16.10 4.18
C ILE A 122 -6.86 -17.47 3.52
N SER A 123 -5.72 -17.88 2.97
CA SER A 123 -5.54 -19.18 2.32
C SER A 123 -5.80 -20.34 3.27
N LEU A 124 -5.32 -20.25 4.52
CA LEU A 124 -5.59 -21.24 5.54
C LEU A 124 -7.09 -21.38 5.81
N ALA A 125 -7.79 -20.24 5.92
CA ALA A 125 -9.23 -20.24 6.15
C ALA A 125 -10.02 -20.86 4.99
N ILE A 126 -9.74 -20.45 3.74
CA ILE A 126 -10.46 -20.97 2.56
C ILE A 126 -10.14 -22.42 2.28
N VAL A 127 -8.89 -22.87 2.48
CA VAL A 127 -8.50 -24.28 2.33
C VAL A 127 -9.17 -25.14 3.40
N THR A 128 -9.16 -24.70 4.65
CA THR A 128 -9.80 -25.44 5.74
C THR A 128 -11.31 -25.58 5.52
N ALA A 129 -11.99 -24.48 5.16
CA ALA A 129 -13.43 -24.50 4.87
C ALA A 129 -13.75 -25.41 3.68
N TYR A 130 -12.96 -25.34 2.61
CA TYR A 130 -13.14 -26.16 1.43
C TYR A 130 -12.92 -27.64 1.70
N VAL A 131 -11.82 -28.00 2.36
CA VAL A 131 -11.49 -29.41 2.68
C VAL A 131 -12.54 -30.00 3.63
N TYR A 132 -12.88 -29.28 4.69
CA TYR A 132 -13.89 -29.75 5.64
C TYR A 132 -15.26 -29.97 4.95
N SER A 133 -15.74 -28.99 4.18
CA SER A 133 -17.01 -29.08 3.48
C SER A 133 -17.03 -30.19 2.41
N SER A 134 -15.88 -30.43 1.78
CA SER A 134 -15.76 -31.57 0.86
C SER A 134 -15.86 -32.91 1.58
N LEU A 135 -15.30 -33.03 2.78
CA LEU A 135 -15.41 -34.22 3.60
C LEU A 135 -16.85 -34.46 4.07
N THR A 136 -17.61 -33.41 4.41
CA THR A 136 -19.01 -33.56 4.83
C THR A 136 -19.91 -34.02 3.71
N VAL A 137 -19.64 -33.68 2.47
CA VAL A 137 -20.44 -34.16 1.32
C VAL A 137 -20.25 -35.65 1.05
N PHE A 138 -19.03 -36.19 1.28
CA PHE A 138 -18.69 -37.55 0.83
C PHE A 138 -18.43 -38.56 1.96
N PHE A 139 -18.01 -38.12 3.14
CA PHE A 139 -17.42 -39.02 4.15
C PHE A 139 -17.95 -38.84 5.58
N ILE A 140 -18.40 -37.64 5.95
CA ILE A 140 -18.68 -37.28 7.34
C ILE A 140 -20.08 -36.68 7.42
N ASP A 141 -20.88 -37.09 8.38
CA ASP A 141 -22.14 -36.42 8.68
C ASP A 141 -21.86 -35.09 9.39
N GLY A 142 -22.30 -34.00 8.80
CA GLY A 142 -22.06 -32.65 9.34
C GLY A 142 -22.61 -31.55 8.43
N ARG A 143 -22.51 -30.30 8.88
CA ARG A 143 -22.87 -29.14 8.06
C ARG A 143 -21.68 -28.75 7.22
N ASP A 144 -21.94 -28.39 5.98
CA ASP A 144 -20.94 -27.81 5.11
C ASP A 144 -20.71 -26.31 5.43
N PHE A 145 -19.57 -25.79 5.03
CA PHE A 145 -19.19 -24.37 5.11
C PHE A 145 -18.97 -23.76 3.72
N PHE A 146 -19.66 -24.21 2.71
CA PHE A 146 -19.52 -23.69 1.35
C PHE A 146 -20.03 -22.25 1.23
N MET A 147 -21.04 -21.87 2.02
CA MET A 147 -21.53 -20.50 2.07
C MET A 147 -20.47 -19.55 2.66
N GLU A 148 -19.87 -19.95 3.78
CA GLU A 148 -18.81 -19.19 4.45
C GLU A 148 -17.57 -19.06 3.55
N LEU A 149 -17.18 -20.13 2.88
CA LEU A 149 -16.14 -20.16 1.89
C LEU A 149 -16.42 -19.14 0.75
N ALA A 150 -17.64 -19.22 0.20
CA ALA A 150 -18.04 -18.36 -0.92
C ALA A 150 -18.07 -16.88 -0.52
N THR A 151 -18.67 -16.57 0.61
CA THR A 151 -18.76 -15.18 1.12
C THR A 151 -17.38 -14.65 1.49
N LEU A 152 -16.52 -15.47 2.11
CA LEU A 152 -15.15 -15.08 2.44
C LEU A 152 -14.35 -14.73 1.18
N ILE A 153 -14.36 -15.57 0.14
CA ILE A 153 -13.66 -15.31 -1.11
C ILE A 153 -14.15 -14.02 -1.76
N VAL A 154 -15.48 -13.81 -1.84
CA VAL A 154 -16.07 -12.60 -2.45
C VAL A 154 -15.68 -11.34 -1.68
N ILE A 155 -15.79 -11.35 -0.36
CA ILE A 155 -15.44 -10.21 0.49
C ILE A 155 -13.95 -9.89 0.39
N MET A 156 -13.09 -10.91 0.39
CA MET A 156 -11.65 -10.71 0.27
C MET A 156 -11.22 -10.17 -1.10
N LEU A 157 -11.84 -10.65 -2.18
CA LEU A 157 -11.62 -10.09 -3.52
C LEU A 157 -12.06 -8.63 -3.61
N LEU A 158 -13.19 -8.27 -2.99
CA LEU A 158 -13.65 -6.89 -2.89
C LEU A 158 -12.67 -6.03 -2.12
N GLY A 159 -12.22 -6.51 -0.95
CA GLY A 159 -11.27 -5.80 -0.10
C GLY A 159 -9.98 -5.48 -0.85
N HIS A 160 -9.37 -6.47 -1.50
CA HIS A 160 -8.16 -6.29 -2.28
C HIS A 160 -8.36 -5.39 -3.50
N TRP A 161 -9.51 -5.48 -4.18
CA TRP A 161 -9.81 -4.55 -5.27
C TRP A 161 -9.88 -3.10 -4.78
N ILE A 162 -10.55 -2.83 -3.66
CA ILE A 162 -10.64 -1.48 -3.07
C ILE A 162 -9.25 -1.00 -2.62
N GLU A 163 -8.50 -1.85 -1.94
CA GLU A 163 -7.13 -1.57 -1.47
C GLU A 163 -6.22 -1.16 -2.63
N MET A 164 -6.13 -2.00 -3.66
CA MET A 164 -5.29 -1.72 -4.84
C MET A 164 -5.72 -0.45 -5.58
N LYS A 165 -7.02 -0.20 -5.67
CA LYS A 165 -7.55 1.03 -6.26
C LYS A 165 -7.15 2.27 -5.45
N SER A 166 -7.14 2.18 -4.12
CA SER A 166 -6.76 3.28 -3.22
C SER A 166 -5.26 3.58 -3.33
N ILE A 167 -4.41 2.56 -3.35
CA ILE A 167 -2.97 2.70 -3.53
C ILE A 167 -2.65 3.37 -4.87
N MET A 168 -3.30 2.95 -5.96
CA MET A 168 -3.12 3.56 -7.28
C MET A 168 -3.57 5.02 -7.31
N GLY A 169 -4.66 5.36 -6.61
CA GLY A 169 -5.13 6.74 -6.52
C GLY A 169 -4.11 7.67 -5.88
N ALA A 170 -3.50 7.24 -4.78
CA ALA A 170 -2.44 7.97 -4.09
C ALA A 170 -1.17 8.14 -4.96
N SER A 171 -0.73 7.06 -5.61
CA SER A 171 0.44 7.09 -6.51
C SER A 171 0.23 8.03 -7.70
N LYS A 172 -0.97 8.05 -8.29
CA LYS A 172 -1.29 8.96 -9.39
C LYS A 172 -1.28 10.42 -8.96
N ALA A 173 -1.79 10.74 -7.77
CA ALA A 173 -1.75 12.10 -7.24
C ALA A 173 -0.31 12.59 -7.06
N LEU A 174 0.58 11.72 -6.54
CA LEU A 174 2.01 12.02 -6.42
C LEU A 174 2.67 12.23 -7.79
N GLU A 175 2.36 11.38 -8.78
CA GLU A 175 2.87 11.52 -10.15
C GLU A 175 2.44 12.85 -10.80
N GLU A 176 1.19 13.28 -10.59
CA GLU A 176 0.71 14.58 -11.08
C GLU A 176 1.46 15.75 -10.41
N LEU A 177 1.79 15.66 -9.12
CA LEU A 177 2.62 16.66 -8.44
C LEU A 177 4.05 16.71 -9.03
N ILE A 178 4.66 15.55 -9.28
CA ILE A 178 6.00 15.47 -9.90
C ILE A 178 5.99 16.07 -11.31
N LYS A 179 4.92 15.88 -12.09
CA LYS A 179 4.78 16.51 -13.43
C LYS A 179 4.73 18.04 -13.39
N LEU A 180 4.35 18.61 -12.25
CA LEU A 180 4.35 20.07 -12.08
C LEU A 180 5.75 20.64 -11.80
N MET A 181 6.72 19.80 -11.41
CA MET A 181 8.11 20.24 -11.20
C MET A 181 8.81 20.49 -12.54
N PRO A 182 9.60 21.56 -12.66
CA PRO A 182 10.39 21.82 -13.86
C PRO A 182 11.44 20.72 -14.06
N LYS A 183 11.65 20.31 -15.30
CA LYS A 183 12.64 19.28 -15.66
C LYS A 183 13.99 19.87 -16.03
N GLU A 184 14.03 21.15 -16.35
CA GLU A 184 15.22 21.88 -16.77
C GLU A 184 15.48 23.06 -15.84
N ALA A 185 16.73 23.43 -15.71
CA ALA A 185 17.20 24.58 -14.96
C ALA A 185 18.23 25.35 -15.77
N HIS A 186 18.30 26.69 -15.55
CA HIS A 186 19.28 27.56 -16.16
C HIS A 186 20.54 27.65 -15.27
N LYS A 187 21.48 26.73 -15.48
CA LYS A 187 22.76 26.72 -14.73
C LYS A 187 23.72 27.82 -15.25
N ILE A 188 24.35 28.54 -14.33
CA ILE A 188 25.42 29.50 -14.65
C ILE A 188 26.74 28.76 -14.58
N ASP A 189 27.46 28.70 -15.72
CA ASP A 189 28.76 28.05 -15.80
C ASP A 189 29.87 28.93 -15.13
N SER A 190 31.06 28.36 -15.01
CA SER A 190 32.22 29.05 -14.44
C SER A 190 32.69 30.31 -15.25
N LYS A 191 32.17 30.46 -16.47
CA LYS A 191 32.44 31.62 -17.34
C LYS A 191 31.33 32.67 -17.31
N GLY A 192 30.26 32.42 -16.52
CA GLY A 192 29.09 33.29 -16.43
C GLY A 192 28.05 33.08 -17.53
N ASN A 193 28.17 32.04 -18.38
CA ASN A 193 27.17 31.78 -19.39
C ASN A 193 26.02 30.94 -18.79
N ILE A 194 24.83 31.18 -19.29
CA ILE A 194 23.62 30.43 -18.90
C ILE A 194 23.48 29.22 -19.83
N VAL A 195 23.45 28.04 -19.24
CA VAL A 195 23.28 26.75 -19.94
C VAL A 195 22.07 26.05 -19.40
N ASN A 196 21.20 25.56 -20.28
CA ASN A 196 20.08 24.70 -19.87
C ASN A 196 20.59 23.31 -19.57
N VAL A 197 20.29 22.82 -18.37
CA VAL A 197 20.65 21.48 -17.89
C VAL A 197 19.42 20.78 -17.33
N SER A 198 19.43 19.45 -17.29
CA SER A 198 18.43 18.70 -16.54
C SER A 198 18.56 19.01 -15.04
N VAL A 199 17.43 19.09 -14.34
CA VAL A 199 17.45 19.25 -12.87
C VAL A 199 18.20 18.09 -12.20
N GLU A 200 18.20 16.90 -12.80
CA GLU A 200 18.91 15.69 -12.32
C GLU A 200 20.45 15.85 -12.40
N ASP A 201 20.96 16.75 -13.24
CA ASP A 201 22.39 17.03 -13.41
C ASP A 201 22.91 18.15 -12.50
N LEU A 202 22.05 18.69 -11.64
CA LEU A 202 22.44 19.73 -10.68
C LEU A 202 23.11 19.12 -9.45
N HIS A 203 24.15 19.79 -8.97
CA HIS A 203 24.89 19.38 -7.78
C HIS A 203 24.86 20.49 -6.72
N PRO A 204 24.98 20.15 -5.43
CA PRO A 204 25.11 21.16 -4.38
C PRO A 204 26.25 22.12 -4.64
N GLY A 205 25.95 23.43 -4.60
CA GLY A 205 26.89 24.50 -4.91
C GLY A 205 26.80 25.03 -6.36
N ASP A 206 26.00 24.43 -7.22
CA ASP A 206 25.69 24.96 -8.54
C ASP A 206 24.88 26.27 -8.43
N LYS A 207 25.17 27.23 -9.30
CA LYS A 207 24.39 28.46 -9.41
C LYS A 207 23.38 28.35 -10.53
N ILE A 208 22.15 28.67 -10.23
CA ILE A 208 21.05 28.67 -11.21
C ILE A 208 20.41 30.03 -11.31
N LEU A 209 19.93 30.38 -12.49
CA LEU A 209 19.14 31.58 -12.74
C LEU A 209 17.66 31.18 -12.84
N VAL A 210 16.82 31.83 -12.04
CA VAL A 210 15.35 31.71 -12.13
C VAL A 210 14.82 33.02 -12.67
N LYS A 211 14.15 33.01 -13.81
CA LYS A 211 13.57 34.20 -14.42
C LYS A 211 12.16 34.47 -13.89
N PRO A 212 11.68 35.72 -13.99
CA PRO A 212 10.31 36.03 -13.61
C PRO A 212 9.27 35.13 -14.33
N GLY A 213 8.37 34.54 -13.57
CA GLY A 213 7.36 33.63 -14.06
C GLY A 213 7.80 32.16 -14.23
N GLU A 214 9.09 31.87 -13.99
CA GLU A 214 9.59 30.50 -13.96
C GLU A 214 9.40 29.86 -12.58
N LYS A 215 9.31 28.53 -12.55
CA LYS A 215 9.29 27.76 -11.31
C LYS A 215 10.71 27.53 -10.81
N ILE A 216 10.90 27.60 -9.50
CA ILE A 216 12.16 27.23 -8.84
C ILE A 216 12.32 25.72 -8.95
N PRO A 217 13.40 25.20 -9.58
CA PRO A 217 13.52 23.77 -9.92
C PRO A 217 13.99 22.89 -8.77
N ILE A 218 14.69 23.45 -7.77
CA ILE A 218 15.30 22.74 -6.65
C ILE A 218 15.46 23.66 -5.46
N ASP A 219 15.53 23.12 -4.27
CA ASP A 219 15.77 23.86 -3.04
C ASP A 219 17.16 24.51 -3.06
N GLY A 220 17.24 25.71 -2.51
CA GLY A 220 18.51 26.45 -2.48
C GLY A 220 18.40 27.78 -1.75
N SER A 221 19.52 28.51 -1.66
CA SER A 221 19.58 29.82 -1.07
C SER A 221 19.79 30.89 -2.13
N ILE A 222 19.16 32.04 -1.95
CA ILE A 222 19.30 33.18 -2.85
C ILE A 222 20.64 33.87 -2.57
N PHE A 223 21.51 33.95 -3.57
CA PHE A 223 22.78 34.65 -3.43
C PHE A 223 22.77 36.03 -4.08
N GLU A 224 21.89 36.30 -5.06
CA GLU A 224 21.77 37.58 -5.76
C GLU A 224 20.35 37.78 -6.29
N GLY A 225 19.86 39.02 -6.29
CA GLY A 225 18.55 39.42 -6.79
C GLY A 225 17.46 39.46 -5.68
N GLU A 226 16.37 40.14 -6.01
CA GLU A 226 15.16 40.21 -5.16
C GLU A 226 13.94 39.96 -6.02
N SER A 227 12.98 39.20 -5.50
CA SER A 227 11.72 38.89 -6.17
C SER A 227 10.66 38.49 -5.18
N THR A 228 9.43 38.34 -5.66
CA THR A 228 8.34 37.69 -4.92
C THR A 228 8.10 36.31 -5.48
N VAL A 229 7.92 35.32 -4.58
CA VAL A 229 7.66 33.92 -4.92
C VAL A 229 6.26 33.53 -4.44
N ASP A 230 5.49 32.92 -5.31
CA ASP A 230 4.21 32.32 -4.97
C ASP A 230 4.45 30.92 -4.41
N GLU A 231 4.30 30.78 -3.10
CA GLU A 231 4.43 29.51 -2.36
C GLU A 231 3.07 28.86 -2.06
N SER A 232 1.98 29.35 -2.65
CA SER A 232 0.61 28.91 -2.35
C SER A 232 0.38 27.42 -2.56
N MET A 233 1.09 26.78 -3.47
CA MET A 233 1.02 25.34 -3.72
C MET A 233 1.57 24.50 -2.54
N LEU A 234 2.47 25.06 -1.74
CA LEU A 234 3.09 24.38 -0.59
C LEU A 234 2.43 24.80 0.72
N THR A 235 2.22 26.10 0.91
CA THR A 235 1.74 26.68 2.17
C THR A 235 0.21 26.80 2.24
N GLY A 236 -0.47 26.85 1.09
CA GLY A 236 -1.90 27.16 0.99
C GLY A 236 -2.22 28.67 1.11
N GLU A 237 -1.22 29.54 1.32
CA GLU A 237 -1.38 30.97 1.45
C GLU A 237 -1.24 31.65 0.08
N SER A 238 -2.24 32.45 -0.32
CA SER A 238 -2.27 33.10 -1.64
C SER A 238 -1.44 34.38 -1.72
N VAL A 239 -0.74 34.78 -0.64
CA VAL A 239 0.07 36.00 -0.61
C VAL A 239 1.51 35.66 -1.03
N PRO A 240 2.03 36.25 -2.13
CA PRO A 240 3.42 36.03 -2.52
C PRO A 240 4.40 36.49 -1.45
N VAL A 241 5.45 35.69 -1.22
CA VAL A 241 6.49 35.96 -0.23
C VAL A 241 7.65 36.68 -0.88
N GLU A 242 8.08 37.79 -0.28
CA GLU A 242 9.27 38.51 -0.73
C GLU A 242 10.53 37.72 -0.38
N LYS A 243 11.40 37.49 -1.36
CA LYS A 243 12.65 36.73 -1.23
C LYS A 243 13.85 37.63 -1.56
N LYS A 244 14.88 37.60 -0.68
CA LYS A 244 16.10 38.41 -0.73
C LYS A 244 17.34 37.55 -0.54
N PRO A 245 18.54 38.07 -0.88
CA PRO A 245 19.79 37.35 -0.66
C PRO A 245 19.96 36.89 0.79
N GLY A 246 20.35 35.62 0.95
CA GLY A 246 20.48 34.93 2.24
C GLY A 246 19.22 34.20 2.73
N MET A 247 18.11 34.29 2.00
CA MET A 247 16.89 33.50 2.26
C MET A 247 16.90 32.16 1.47
N GLU A 248 16.18 31.17 2.01
CA GLU A 248 15.89 29.88 1.36
C GLU A 248 14.53 29.93 0.67
#